data_ababb28c2f56f673a7f4b6540481d313
#
_entry.id   ababb28c2f56f673a7f4b6540481d313
#
_cell.length_a   1.000
_cell.length_b   1.000
_cell.length_c   1.000
_cell.angle_alpha   90.00
_cell.angle_beta   90.00
_cell.angle_gamma   90.00
#
_symmetry.space_group_name_H-M   'P 1'
#
loop_
_entity.id
_entity.type
_entity.pdbx_description
1 polymer ?
#
loop_
_entity_poly.entity_id
_entity_poly.type
_entity_poly.pdbx_seq_one_letter_code
_entity_poly.pdbx_strand_id
1 'polypeptide(L)'
;MTPRRLVTLATAVTLLLTLTACGSDAPTREEASQEAHSAAARQASASSAEQISTLLSAVTQASPLRSVATSTRDTCHAGVTNALWPHDDYRLSCSLSDIRYFGADGDILDVVREVDKRAKAAGLIPTTTSAIEDVETYYAANGKTDDGLLLPPPGLSYLVPAHDWTVQVRWTRDVNALINQAVPDLTWPTVFVEADPVDFDALRSGLLRRSEYLVTVSSGTTYYEVPWPS
;
A
#
# COMPACT_ATOMS: atom_id res chain seq x y z
N MET A 1 -55.85 -70.60 -14.62
CA MET A 1 -54.44 -70.78 -14.95
C MET A 1 -53.90 -69.50 -15.52
N THR A 2 -53.25 -68.69 -14.66
CA THR A 2 -52.72 -67.35 -15.04
C THR A 2 -51.18 -67.37 -14.94
N PRO A 3 -50.43 -67.02 -15.99
CA PRO A 3 -48.99 -67.04 -15.91
C PRO A 3 -48.44 -65.76 -15.24
N ARG A 4 -47.64 -65.94 -14.22
CA ARG A 4 -46.82 -64.89 -13.53
C ARG A 4 -45.75 -64.42 -14.48
N ARG A 5 -45.76 -63.12 -14.78
CA ARG A 5 -44.64 -62.42 -15.44
C ARG A 5 -43.61 -62.04 -14.39
N LEU A 6 -42.39 -62.54 -14.52
CA LEU A 6 -41.20 -62.10 -13.80
C LEU A 6 -40.72 -60.76 -14.41
N VAL A 7 -40.73 -59.70 -13.61
CA VAL A 7 -40.10 -58.46 -13.97
C VAL A 7 -38.67 -58.45 -13.40
N THR A 8 -37.70 -58.54 -14.27
CA THR A 8 -36.30 -58.44 -13.92
C THR A 8 -35.93 -56.95 -13.81
N LEU A 9 -35.69 -56.47 -12.60
CA LEU A 9 -35.12 -55.13 -12.35
C LEU A 9 -33.60 -55.20 -12.66
N ALA A 10 -33.19 -54.52 -13.73
CA ALA A 10 -31.80 -54.23 -14.00
C ALA A 10 -31.35 -53.01 -13.25
N THR A 11 -30.58 -53.22 -12.18
CA THR A 11 -29.99 -52.12 -11.39
C THR A 11 -28.73 -51.63 -12.15
N ALA A 12 -28.86 -50.48 -12.81
CA ALA A 12 -27.69 -49.77 -13.40
C ALA A 12 -26.95 -49.07 -12.29
N VAL A 13 -25.80 -49.61 -11.88
CA VAL A 13 -24.86 -48.94 -10.98
C VAL A 13 -24.08 -47.94 -11.81
N THR A 14 -24.46 -46.68 -11.75
CA THR A 14 -23.72 -45.55 -12.31
C THR A 14 -22.53 -45.26 -11.40
N LEU A 15 -21.35 -45.74 -11.78
CA LEU A 15 -20.08 -45.42 -11.13
C LEU A 15 -19.74 -43.97 -11.47
N LEU A 16 -20.07 -43.01 -10.57
CA LEU A 16 -19.54 -41.65 -10.65
C LEU A 16 -18.04 -41.75 -10.32
N LEU A 17 -17.22 -41.72 -11.36
CA LEU A 17 -15.80 -41.42 -11.26
C LEU A 17 -15.68 -39.95 -10.91
N THR A 18 -15.56 -39.63 -9.62
CA THR A 18 -15.04 -38.35 -9.16
C THR A 18 -13.58 -38.30 -9.56
N LEU A 19 -13.32 -37.67 -10.68
CA LEU A 19 -12.00 -37.17 -11.02
C LEU A 19 -11.64 -36.11 -9.95
N THR A 20 -10.95 -36.55 -8.89
CA THR A 20 -10.16 -35.65 -8.07
C THR A 20 -9.07 -35.13 -8.99
N ALA A 21 -9.36 -34.02 -9.68
CA ALA A 21 -8.31 -33.22 -10.27
C ALA A 21 -7.35 -32.90 -9.11
N CYS A 22 -6.08 -33.27 -9.22
CA CYS A 22 -4.99 -32.67 -8.47
C CYS A 22 -5.01 -31.19 -8.86
N GLY A 23 -5.88 -30.39 -8.23
CA GLY A 23 -5.92 -28.96 -8.37
C GLY A 23 -4.62 -28.44 -7.75
N SER A 24 -3.93 -27.59 -8.46
CA SER A 24 -2.94 -26.73 -7.84
C SER A 24 -3.67 -25.99 -6.71
N ASP A 25 -3.11 -25.94 -5.50
CA ASP A 25 -3.69 -25.20 -4.37
C ASP A 25 -3.78 -23.68 -4.65
N ALA A 26 -3.20 -23.23 -5.76
CA ALA A 26 -3.25 -21.85 -6.21
C ALA A 26 -4.67 -21.45 -6.62
N PRO A 27 -5.16 -20.29 -6.17
CA PRO A 27 -6.47 -19.80 -6.54
C PRO A 27 -6.52 -19.51 -8.04
N THR A 28 -7.67 -19.74 -8.64
CA THR A 28 -7.96 -19.20 -9.96
C THR A 28 -8.10 -17.69 -9.89
N ARG A 29 -7.92 -17.00 -11.01
CA ARG A 29 -8.12 -15.54 -11.07
C ARG A 29 -9.53 -15.14 -10.63
N GLU A 30 -10.53 -15.92 -10.98
CA GLU A 30 -11.93 -15.67 -10.65
C GLU A 30 -12.17 -15.78 -9.14
N GLU A 31 -11.68 -16.85 -8.50
CA GLU A 31 -11.77 -17.05 -7.06
C GLU A 31 -11.07 -15.93 -6.28
N ALA A 32 -9.83 -15.59 -6.67
CA ALA A 32 -9.07 -14.53 -6.03
C ALA A 32 -9.75 -13.16 -6.22
N SER A 33 -10.29 -12.87 -7.40
CA SER A 33 -11.04 -11.64 -7.65
C SER A 33 -12.34 -11.57 -6.83
N GLN A 34 -13.06 -12.68 -6.73
CA GLN A 34 -14.27 -12.76 -5.92
C GLN A 34 -13.98 -12.51 -4.44
N GLU A 35 -12.90 -13.10 -3.93
CA GLU A 35 -12.45 -12.91 -2.55
C GLU A 35 -12.02 -11.46 -2.29
N ALA A 36 -11.26 -10.83 -3.21
CA ALA A 36 -10.87 -9.43 -3.13
C ALA A 36 -12.09 -8.47 -3.07
N HIS A 37 -13.21 -8.87 -3.67
CA HIS A 37 -14.48 -8.12 -3.63
C HIS A 37 -15.43 -8.58 -2.52
N SER A 38 -14.99 -9.44 -1.61
CA SER A 38 -15.81 -9.90 -0.49
C SER A 38 -16.22 -8.74 0.44
N ALA A 39 -17.29 -8.94 1.21
CA ALA A 39 -17.71 -7.96 2.20
C ALA A 39 -16.62 -7.74 3.28
N ALA A 40 -15.91 -8.82 3.65
CA ALA A 40 -14.82 -8.77 4.63
C ALA A 40 -13.64 -7.93 4.13
N ALA A 41 -13.18 -8.14 2.88
CA ALA A 41 -12.11 -7.37 2.28
C ALA A 41 -12.47 -5.88 2.18
N ARG A 42 -13.67 -5.55 1.70
CA ARG A 42 -14.14 -4.16 1.62
C ARG A 42 -14.24 -3.47 2.98
N GLN A 43 -14.73 -4.16 4.00
CA GLN A 43 -14.81 -3.62 5.36
C GLN A 43 -13.41 -3.37 5.93
N ALA A 44 -12.47 -4.30 5.73
CA ALA A 44 -11.09 -4.16 6.17
C ALA A 44 -10.38 -3.00 5.46
N SER A 45 -10.56 -2.85 4.13
CA SER A 45 -10.06 -1.72 3.34
C SER A 45 -10.58 -0.39 3.90
N ALA A 46 -11.90 -0.24 4.08
CA ALA A 46 -12.50 0.98 4.58
C ALA A 46 -11.99 1.35 5.99
N SER A 47 -11.88 0.36 6.89
CA SER A 47 -11.34 0.57 8.25
C SER A 47 -9.88 1.03 8.22
N SER A 48 -9.06 0.43 7.37
CA SER A 48 -7.65 0.79 7.24
C SER A 48 -7.47 2.18 6.59
N ALA A 49 -8.30 2.52 5.61
CA ALA A 49 -8.31 3.84 5.00
C ALA A 49 -8.62 4.94 6.03
N GLU A 50 -9.61 4.74 6.90
CA GLU A 50 -9.95 5.67 7.96
C GLU A 50 -8.81 5.82 8.98
N GLN A 51 -8.20 4.72 9.39
CA GLN A 51 -7.08 4.73 10.33
C GLN A 51 -5.86 5.46 9.76
N ILE A 52 -5.45 5.14 8.52
CA ILE A 52 -4.33 5.79 7.84
C ILE A 52 -4.64 7.29 7.67
N SER A 53 -5.84 7.63 7.22
CA SER A 53 -6.26 9.03 7.02
C SER A 53 -6.20 9.82 8.32
N THR A 54 -6.68 9.27 9.42
CA THR A 54 -6.63 9.87 10.76
C THR A 54 -5.19 10.11 11.19
N LEU A 55 -4.34 9.09 11.04
CA LEU A 55 -2.94 9.14 11.41
C LEU A 55 -2.17 10.20 10.61
N LEU A 56 -2.29 10.18 9.28
CA LEU A 56 -1.61 11.17 8.43
C LEU A 56 -2.11 12.59 8.71
N SER A 57 -3.40 12.75 9.03
CA SER A 57 -3.95 14.04 9.43
C SER A 57 -3.33 14.55 10.74
N ALA A 58 -3.16 13.68 11.74
CA ALA A 58 -2.54 14.05 13.00
C ALA A 58 -1.09 14.55 12.83
N VAL A 59 -0.33 13.93 11.91
CA VAL A 59 1.04 14.31 11.59
C VAL A 59 1.11 15.65 10.84
N THR A 60 0.13 15.93 9.97
CA THR A 60 0.20 17.06 9.03
C THR A 60 -0.66 18.26 9.43
N GLN A 61 -1.60 18.09 10.38
CA GLN A 61 -2.49 19.17 10.82
C GLN A 61 -1.72 20.31 11.47
N ALA A 62 -2.09 21.55 11.13
CA ALA A 62 -1.49 22.78 11.67
C ALA A 62 0.04 22.85 11.55
N SER A 63 0.64 22.12 10.64
CA SER A 63 2.06 22.18 10.29
C SER A 63 2.30 23.32 9.28
N PRO A 64 3.55 23.72 9.02
CA PRO A 64 3.87 24.67 7.95
C PRO A 64 3.60 24.08 6.53
N LEU A 65 3.06 22.88 6.47
CA LEU A 65 2.75 22.17 5.25
C LEU A 65 1.43 22.65 4.65
N ARG A 66 1.46 23.02 3.38
CA ARG A 66 0.27 23.36 2.60
C ARG A 66 -0.15 22.17 1.75
N SER A 67 -1.32 21.60 2.02
CA SER A 67 -1.85 20.47 1.23
C SER A 67 -1.99 20.84 -0.26
N VAL A 68 -1.57 19.93 -1.12
CA VAL A 68 -1.57 20.11 -2.58
C VAL A 68 -2.35 19.00 -3.27
N ALA A 69 -2.09 17.75 -2.92
CA ALA A 69 -2.73 16.58 -3.52
C ALA A 69 -2.69 15.38 -2.56
N THR A 70 -3.48 14.38 -2.90
CA THR A 70 -3.47 13.07 -2.25
C THR A 70 -3.51 12.01 -3.34
N SER A 71 -2.82 10.90 -3.14
CA SER A 71 -2.89 9.70 -3.98
C SER A 71 -3.17 8.50 -3.10
N THR A 72 -4.18 7.74 -3.47
CA THR A 72 -4.52 6.48 -2.81
C THR A 72 -4.37 5.33 -3.78
N ARG A 73 -4.01 4.17 -3.25
CA ARG A 73 -3.96 2.94 -4.02
C ARG A 73 -4.32 1.75 -3.14
N ASP A 74 -5.34 1.03 -3.57
CA ASP A 74 -5.79 -0.22 -3.00
C ASP A 74 -5.56 -1.33 -4.03
N THR A 75 -4.85 -2.38 -3.66
CA THR A 75 -4.49 -3.47 -4.57
C THR A 75 -4.58 -4.82 -3.87
N CYS A 76 -5.11 -5.83 -4.59
CA CYS A 76 -5.04 -7.20 -4.12
C CYS A 76 -4.27 -8.06 -5.13
N HIS A 77 -3.41 -8.91 -4.59
CA HIS A 77 -2.60 -9.87 -5.34
C HIS A 77 -2.92 -11.29 -4.90
N ALA A 78 -3.15 -12.15 -5.88
CA ALA A 78 -3.24 -13.58 -5.62
C ALA A 78 -1.86 -14.14 -5.30
N GLY A 79 -1.77 -15.01 -4.34
CA GLY A 79 -0.56 -15.74 -4.03
C GLY A 79 -0.17 -16.67 -5.18
N VAL A 80 1.11 -16.73 -5.47
CA VAL A 80 1.66 -17.55 -6.55
C VAL A 80 2.40 -18.75 -5.96
N THR A 81 1.99 -19.94 -6.36
CA THR A 81 2.73 -21.18 -6.09
C THR A 81 3.54 -21.51 -7.33
N ASN A 82 4.85 -21.52 -7.21
CA ASN A 82 5.73 -21.86 -8.31
C ASN A 82 6.85 -22.77 -7.81
N ALA A 83 7.12 -23.87 -8.52
CA ALA A 83 8.15 -24.82 -8.14
C ALA A 83 9.59 -24.25 -8.15
N LEU A 84 9.79 -23.08 -8.78
CA LEU A 84 11.11 -22.43 -8.93
C LEU A 84 11.31 -21.23 -8.02
N TRP A 85 10.25 -20.72 -7.36
CA TRP A 85 10.30 -19.55 -6.51
C TRP A 85 9.70 -19.87 -5.13
N PRO A 86 10.09 -19.13 -4.07
CA PRO A 86 9.41 -19.24 -2.79
C PRO A 86 7.91 -19.05 -2.98
N HIS A 87 7.12 -19.87 -2.29
CA HIS A 87 5.68 -19.67 -2.23
C HIS A 87 5.40 -18.37 -1.46
N ASP A 88 4.42 -17.60 -1.91
CA ASP A 88 3.86 -16.57 -1.08
C ASP A 88 3.22 -17.22 0.16
N ASP A 89 3.30 -16.55 1.32
CA ASP A 89 2.73 -17.06 2.57
C ASP A 89 1.18 -16.94 2.60
N TYR A 90 0.60 -16.35 1.58
CA TYR A 90 -0.84 -16.07 1.44
C TYR A 90 -1.40 -16.58 0.12
N ARG A 91 -2.70 -16.88 0.11
CA ARG A 91 -3.50 -17.15 -1.09
C ARG A 91 -4.01 -15.87 -1.76
N LEU A 92 -4.30 -14.86 -0.97
CA LEU A 92 -4.63 -13.49 -1.40
C LEU A 92 -4.05 -12.52 -0.37
N SER A 93 -3.47 -11.43 -0.84
CA SER A 93 -3.04 -10.31 0.01
C SER A 93 -3.51 -9.00 -0.59
N CYS A 94 -4.15 -8.15 0.23
CA CYS A 94 -4.66 -6.85 -0.16
C CYS A 94 -3.97 -5.76 0.67
N SER A 95 -3.49 -4.73 -0.01
CA SER A 95 -2.77 -3.62 0.60
C SER A 95 -3.32 -2.26 0.16
N LEU A 96 -3.33 -1.33 1.09
CA LEU A 96 -3.72 0.05 0.89
C LEU A 96 -2.53 0.97 1.14
N SER A 97 -2.36 1.99 0.31
CA SER A 97 -1.41 3.08 0.54
C SER A 97 -2.07 4.44 0.34
N ASP A 98 -1.72 5.43 1.20
CA ASP A 98 -2.11 6.83 1.09
C ASP A 98 -0.83 7.67 1.09
N ILE A 99 -0.67 8.53 0.08
CA ILE A 99 0.41 9.50 -0.03
C ILE A 99 -0.19 10.89 -0.12
N ARG A 100 0.21 11.75 0.78
CA ARG A 100 -0.18 13.15 0.79
C ARG A 100 0.99 14.03 0.38
N TYR A 101 0.71 14.96 -0.51
CA TYR A 101 1.66 15.88 -1.09
C TYR A 101 1.42 17.27 -0.54
N PHE A 102 2.49 17.90 -0.07
CA PHE A 102 2.45 19.22 0.56
C PHE A 102 3.50 20.12 -0.04
N GLY A 103 3.18 21.39 -0.20
CA GLY A 103 4.17 22.44 -0.40
C GLY A 103 4.68 22.96 0.94
N ALA A 104 5.98 23.23 1.00
CA ALA A 104 6.62 23.90 2.13
C ALA A 104 7.57 24.98 1.65
N ASP A 105 7.72 26.03 2.47
CA ASP A 105 8.58 27.17 2.20
C ASP A 105 9.52 27.40 3.40
N GLY A 106 10.63 28.08 3.18
CA GLY A 106 11.59 28.44 4.23
C GLY A 106 12.64 27.37 4.51
N ASP A 107 13.18 27.33 5.72
CA ASP A 107 14.20 26.34 6.07
C ASP A 107 13.60 24.96 6.18
N ILE A 108 14.07 24.04 5.33
CA ILE A 108 13.56 22.66 5.30
C ILE A 108 13.81 21.92 6.60
N LEU A 109 14.90 22.22 7.32
CA LEU A 109 15.16 21.57 8.61
C LEU A 109 14.13 21.97 9.66
N ASP A 110 13.67 23.23 9.67
CA ASP A 110 12.61 23.66 10.57
C ASP A 110 11.28 22.98 10.24
N VAL A 111 10.97 22.84 8.95
CA VAL A 111 9.78 22.10 8.49
C VAL A 111 9.84 20.64 8.96
N VAL A 112 10.98 19.99 8.75
CA VAL A 112 11.18 18.57 9.10
C VAL A 112 11.13 18.34 10.61
N ARG A 113 11.74 19.25 11.42
CA ARG A 113 11.64 19.21 12.88
C ARG A 113 10.20 19.35 13.38
N GLU A 114 9.41 20.25 12.78
CA GLU A 114 8.02 20.41 13.18
C GLU A 114 7.18 19.17 12.81
N VAL A 115 7.43 18.54 11.65
CA VAL A 115 6.77 17.29 11.28
C VAL A 115 7.17 16.16 12.23
N ASP A 116 8.45 16.03 12.58
CA ASP A 116 8.93 15.04 13.56
C ASP A 116 8.26 15.22 14.93
N LYS A 117 8.22 16.45 15.42
CA LYS A 117 7.54 16.78 16.69
C LYS A 117 6.07 16.35 16.68
N ARG A 118 5.37 16.54 15.56
CA ARG A 118 3.96 16.15 15.42
C ARG A 118 3.79 14.64 15.31
N ALA A 119 4.65 13.98 14.57
CA ALA A 119 4.66 12.51 14.48
C ALA A 119 4.81 11.89 15.88
N LYS A 120 5.76 12.39 16.67
CA LYS A 120 5.95 11.97 18.07
C LYS A 120 4.75 12.30 18.96
N ALA A 121 4.15 13.50 18.79
CA ALA A 121 2.94 13.89 19.53
C ALA A 121 1.71 13.02 19.15
N ALA A 122 1.65 12.52 17.93
CA ALA A 122 0.65 11.55 17.48
C ALA A 122 0.93 10.11 17.99
N GLY A 123 1.97 9.92 18.80
CA GLY A 123 2.33 8.62 19.37
C GLY A 123 3.19 7.74 18.47
N LEU A 124 3.69 8.28 17.35
CA LEU A 124 4.56 7.52 16.46
C LEU A 124 5.98 7.39 17.03
N ILE A 125 6.61 6.27 16.76
CA ILE A 125 7.95 5.95 17.24
C ILE A 125 8.94 6.05 16.07
N PRO A 126 9.94 6.95 16.10
CA PRO A 126 10.96 6.99 15.06
C PRO A 126 11.66 5.64 14.91
N THR A 127 11.84 5.17 13.68
CA THR A 127 12.60 3.93 13.41
C THR A 127 14.08 4.08 13.75
N THR A 128 14.58 5.31 13.74
CA THR A 128 15.93 5.68 14.15
C THR A 128 15.83 6.82 15.14
N THR A 129 16.38 6.66 16.34
CA THR A 129 16.30 7.66 17.42
C THR A 129 17.04 8.95 17.08
N SER A 130 18.08 8.88 16.25
CA SER A 130 18.90 10.01 15.76
C SER A 130 18.40 10.59 14.42
N ALA A 131 17.17 10.25 13.98
CA ALA A 131 16.72 10.57 12.62
C ALA A 131 16.86 12.07 12.25
N ILE A 132 16.59 13.00 13.17
CA ILE A 132 16.75 14.44 12.93
C ILE A 132 18.23 14.83 12.90
N GLU A 133 19.03 14.35 13.86
CA GLU A 133 20.46 14.61 13.89
C GLU A 133 21.17 14.04 12.65
N ASP A 134 20.72 12.89 12.15
CA ASP A 134 21.25 12.29 10.92
C ASP A 134 20.95 13.17 9.70
N VAL A 135 19.74 13.74 9.60
CA VAL A 135 19.37 14.70 8.55
C VAL A 135 20.21 15.99 8.65
N GLU A 136 20.37 16.54 9.84
CA GLU A 136 21.18 17.74 10.08
C GLU A 136 22.65 17.49 9.70
N THR A 137 23.21 16.38 10.14
CA THR A 137 24.57 15.95 9.81
C THR A 137 24.74 15.76 8.31
N TYR A 138 23.76 15.13 7.66
CA TYR A 138 23.76 14.93 6.22
C TYR A 138 23.82 16.26 5.47
N TYR A 139 22.99 17.25 5.82
CA TYR A 139 23.02 18.56 5.16
C TYR A 139 24.25 19.38 5.50
N ALA A 140 24.78 19.25 6.72
CA ALA A 140 26.02 19.89 7.06
C ALA A 140 27.22 19.34 6.25
N ALA A 141 27.22 18.06 5.96
CA ALA A 141 28.28 17.40 5.21
C ALA A 141 28.17 17.56 3.68
N ASN A 142 26.94 17.44 3.15
CA ASN A 142 26.71 17.36 1.70
C ASN A 142 26.19 18.67 1.10
N GLY A 143 25.55 19.52 1.88
CA GLY A 143 25.05 20.82 1.44
C GLY A 143 24.00 20.72 0.33
N LYS A 144 24.05 21.70 -0.57
CA LYS A 144 23.28 21.76 -1.81
C LYS A 144 24.21 21.45 -2.99
N THR A 145 23.65 20.90 -4.05
CA THR A 145 24.31 20.78 -5.34
C THR A 145 24.61 22.17 -5.94
N ASP A 146 25.46 22.24 -6.97
CA ASP A 146 25.83 23.51 -7.63
C ASP A 146 24.62 24.26 -8.22
N ASP A 147 23.56 23.53 -8.60
CA ASP A 147 22.29 24.09 -9.08
C ASP A 147 21.32 24.44 -7.93
N GLY A 148 21.75 24.34 -6.68
CA GLY A 148 20.96 24.65 -5.49
C GLY A 148 19.96 23.58 -5.08
N LEU A 149 19.96 22.41 -5.74
CA LEU A 149 19.14 21.27 -5.33
C LEU A 149 19.68 20.66 -4.05
N LEU A 150 18.79 20.31 -3.16
CA LEU A 150 19.14 19.47 -2.01
C LEU A 150 19.36 18.05 -2.51
N LEU A 151 20.50 17.47 -2.15
CA LEU A 151 20.67 16.03 -2.30
C LEU A 151 19.56 15.31 -1.53
N PRO A 152 18.98 14.22 -2.08
CA PRO A 152 17.90 13.52 -1.38
C PRO A 152 18.47 12.95 -0.06
N PRO A 153 18.00 13.46 1.09
CA PRO A 153 18.41 12.91 2.37
C PRO A 153 17.71 11.59 2.64
N PRO A 154 18.19 10.83 3.61
CA PRO A 154 17.35 9.79 4.19
C PRO A 154 16.06 10.45 4.70
N GLY A 155 14.91 9.92 4.29
CA GLY A 155 13.62 10.39 4.81
C GLY A 155 13.46 10.03 6.29
N LEU A 156 12.46 10.60 6.94
CA LEU A 156 12.06 10.15 8.27
C LEU A 156 11.11 8.97 8.13
N SER A 157 11.23 8.00 9.03
CA SER A 157 10.36 6.85 9.11
C SER A 157 9.94 6.61 10.55
N TYR A 158 8.67 6.27 10.74
CA TYR A 158 8.09 6.06 12.07
C TYR A 158 7.28 4.77 12.08
N LEU A 159 7.39 4.01 13.15
CA LEU A 159 6.53 2.88 13.45
C LEU A 159 5.21 3.37 14.03
N VAL A 160 4.12 2.76 13.62
CA VAL A 160 2.81 2.95 14.23
C VAL A 160 2.65 1.92 15.36
N PRO A 161 2.55 2.32 16.64
CA PRO A 161 2.43 1.37 17.76
C PRO A 161 1.26 0.42 17.58
N ALA A 162 1.46 -0.84 17.95
CA ALA A 162 0.50 -1.94 17.82
C ALA A 162 0.12 -2.32 16.37
N HIS A 163 0.82 -1.78 15.40
CA HIS A 163 0.69 -2.13 13.99
C HIS A 163 2.08 -2.39 13.41
N ASP A 164 2.14 -3.10 12.30
CA ASP A 164 3.32 -3.29 11.47
C ASP A 164 3.48 -2.20 10.38
N TRP A 165 2.74 -1.11 10.53
CA TRP A 165 2.74 0.00 9.59
C TRP A 165 3.87 0.98 9.87
N THR A 166 4.26 1.68 8.82
CA THR A 166 5.18 2.81 8.92
C THR A 166 4.59 4.06 8.30
N VAL A 167 4.90 5.21 8.90
CA VAL A 167 4.71 6.52 8.27
C VAL A 167 6.06 6.99 7.76
N GLN A 168 6.10 7.37 6.50
CA GLN A 168 7.30 7.90 5.86
C GLN A 168 7.12 9.37 5.53
N VAL A 169 8.14 10.18 5.78
CA VAL A 169 8.21 11.58 5.41
C VAL A 169 9.41 11.79 4.50
N ARG A 170 9.16 12.31 3.31
CA ARG A 170 10.21 12.64 2.34
C ARG A 170 10.02 14.04 1.83
N TRP A 171 11.08 14.68 1.39
CA TRP A 171 11.04 16.02 0.81
C TRP A 171 12.06 16.17 -0.31
N THR A 172 11.77 17.07 -1.23
CA THR A 172 12.63 17.35 -2.37
C THR A 172 12.32 18.71 -2.96
N ARG A 173 13.29 19.30 -3.66
CA ARG A 173 13.07 20.39 -4.61
C ARG A 173 12.86 19.87 -6.03
N ASP A 174 13.31 18.65 -6.31
CA ASP A 174 13.12 18.01 -7.60
C ASP A 174 11.86 17.14 -7.61
N VAL A 175 10.81 17.63 -8.26
CA VAL A 175 9.56 16.88 -8.42
C VAL A 175 9.74 15.59 -9.22
N ASN A 176 10.81 15.49 -10.04
CA ASN A 176 11.10 14.25 -10.78
C ASN A 176 11.66 13.15 -9.87
N ALA A 177 12.21 13.53 -8.70
CA ALA A 177 12.63 12.57 -7.69
C ALA A 177 11.45 11.95 -6.91
N LEU A 178 10.22 12.43 -7.16
CA LEU A 178 9.03 11.80 -6.58
C LEU A 178 8.80 10.46 -7.26
N ILE A 179 8.61 9.48 -6.44
CA ILE A 179 8.19 8.16 -6.90
C ILE A 179 6.79 8.29 -7.48
N ASN A 180 6.70 8.29 -8.80
CA ASN A 180 5.43 8.12 -9.46
C ASN A 180 4.92 6.72 -9.10
N GLN A 181 3.87 6.64 -8.30
CA GLN A 181 3.17 5.39 -8.09
C GLN A 181 2.37 5.09 -9.36
N ALA A 182 3.00 4.43 -10.31
CA ALA A 182 2.28 3.91 -11.45
C ALA A 182 1.12 3.03 -10.93
N VAL A 183 -0.06 3.24 -11.47
CA VAL A 183 -1.18 2.34 -11.21
C VAL A 183 -0.80 0.99 -11.83
N PRO A 184 -0.74 -0.09 -11.04
CA PRO A 184 -0.40 -1.39 -11.59
C PRO A 184 -1.48 -1.83 -12.56
N ASP A 185 -1.06 -2.49 -13.62
CA ASP A 185 -2.00 -3.12 -14.54
C ASP A 185 -2.75 -4.24 -13.85
N LEU A 186 -4.03 -4.40 -14.19
CA LEU A 186 -4.86 -5.52 -13.71
C LEU A 186 -4.45 -6.82 -14.45
N THR A 187 -3.17 -7.20 -14.31
CA THR A 187 -2.60 -8.43 -14.85
C THR A 187 -2.26 -9.39 -13.72
N TRP A 188 -2.42 -10.70 -13.99
CA TRP A 188 -2.05 -11.72 -13.00
C TRP A 188 -0.60 -11.53 -12.49
N PRO A 189 -0.34 -11.57 -11.17
CA PRO A 189 -1.26 -11.96 -10.08
C PRO A 189 -2.14 -10.85 -9.51
N THR A 190 -2.13 -9.64 -10.05
CA THR A 190 -3.00 -8.55 -9.60
C THR A 190 -4.45 -8.84 -9.98
N VAL A 191 -5.36 -8.90 -9.01
CA VAL A 191 -6.77 -9.26 -9.20
C VAL A 191 -7.74 -8.12 -8.87
N PHE A 192 -7.25 -7.09 -8.15
CA PHE A 192 -8.01 -5.90 -7.82
C PHE A 192 -7.08 -4.69 -7.80
N VAL A 193 -7.54 -3.57 -8.37
CA VAL A 193 -6.87 -2.27 -8.31
C VAL A 193 -7.93 -1.18 -8.23
N GLU A 194 -7.86 -0.38 -7.19
CA GLU A 194 -8.56 0.91 -7.09
C GLU A 194 -7.51 1.97 -6.76
N ALA A 195 -7.40 3.00 -7.57
CA ALA A 195 -6.37 4.01 -7.40
C ALA A 195 -6.86 5.39 -7.80
N ASP A 196 -6.46 6.39 -7.02
CA ASP A 196 -6.60 7.81 -7.34
C ASP A 196 -5.18 8.40 -7.53
N PRO A 197 -4.62 8.30 -8.73
CA PRO A 197 -3.27 8.76 -9.00
C PRO A 197 -3.19 10.28 -9.08
N VAL A 198 -2.07 10.85 -8.64
CA VAL A 198 -1.80 12.27 -8.81
C VAL A 198 -1.36 12.59 -10.24
N ASP A 199 -1.91 13.65 -10.80
CA ASP A 199 -1.37 14.27 -12.00
C ASP A 199 -0.07 15.03 -11.66
N PHE A 200 1.08 14.41 -11.95
CA PHE A 200 2.40 14.98 -11.64
C PHE A 200 2.73 16.22 -12.46
N ASP A 201 2.19 16.38 -13.65
CA ASP A 201 2.41 17.59 -14.46
C ASP A 201 1.63 18.77 -13.89
N ALA A 202 0.39 18.53 -13.44
CA ALA A 202 -0.40 19.52 -12.72
C ALA A 202 0.26 19.85 -11.37
N LEU A 203 0.73 18.84 -10.62
CA LEU A 203 1.46 19.02 -9.38
C LEU A 203 2.71 19.89 -9.57
N ARG A 204 3.55 19.56 -10.56
CA ARG A 204 4.76 20.29 -10.90
C ARG A 204 4.46 21.75 -11.26
N SER A 205 3.51 21.97 -12.15
CA SER A 205 3.16 23.31 -12.62
C SER A 205 2.51 24.18 -11.53
N GLY A 206 1.77 23.58 -10.61
CA GLY A 206 1.08 24.25 -9.52
C GLY A 206 1.97 24.49 -8.30
N LEU A 207 2.75 23.51 -7.89
CA LEU A 207 3.51 23.51 -6.66
C LEU A 207 4.78 24.35 -6.75
N LEU A 208 5.64 24.11 -7.76
CA LEU A 208 6.92 24.79 -7.89
C LEU A 208 6.81 26.30 -8.12
N ARG A 209 5.61 26.79 -8.44
CA ARG A 209 5.32 28.23 -8.51
C ARG A 209 5.00 28.85 -7.14
N ARG A 210 4.72 28.02 -6.14
CA ARG A 210 4.14 28.47 -4.85
C ARG A 210 4.87 27.92 -3.64
N SER A 211 5.83 27.02 -3.80
CA SER A 211 6.56 26.40 -2.70
C SER A 211 7.98 26.07 -3.11
N GLU A 212 8.91 26.17 -2.17
CA GLU A 212 10.32 25.83 -2.37
C GLU A 212 10.55 24.32 -2.34
N TYR A 213 9.73 23.61 -1.56
CA TYR A 213 9.86 22.17 -1.36
C TYR A 213 8.53 21.48 -1.56
N LEU A 214 8.64 20.26 -2.05
CA LEU A 214 7.58 19.27 -1.96
C LEU A 214 7.90 18.32 -0.83
N VAL A 215 6.95 18.14 0.07
CA VAL A 215 7.00 17.18 1.16
C VAL A 215 5.94 16.12 0.92
N THR A 216 6.31 14.85 1.04
CA THR A 216 5.36 13.74 1.02
C THR A 216 5.29 13.09 2.38
N VAL A 217 4.06 12.84 2.84
CA VAL A 217 3.80 12.05 4.05
C VAL A 217 2.94 10.88 3.62
N SER A 218 3.43 9.66 3.83
CA SER A 218 2.78 8.46 3.32
C SER A 218 2.71 7.36 4.36
N SER A 219 1.70 6.53 4.26
CA SER A 219 1.57 5.28 4.99
C SER A 219 0.91 4.23 4.12
N GLY A 220 1.10 2.97 4.47
CA GLY A 220 0.42 1.86 3.82
C GLY A 220 0.43 0.64 4.72
N THR A 221 -0.51 -0.26 4.45
CA THR A 221 -0.68 -1.50 5.20
C THR A 221 -1.22 -2.61 4.33
N THR A 222 -0.90 -3.83 4.68
CA THR A 222 -1.68 -5.01 4.30
C THR A 222 -2.86 -5.10 5.26
N TYR A 223 -4.06 -5.06 4.73
CA TYR A 223 -5.28 -4.99 5.53
C TYR A 223 -6.12 -6.27 5.49
N TYR A 224 -5.86 -7.14 4.50
CA TYR A 224 -6.59 -8.37 4.33
C TYR A 224 -5.70 -9.44 3.73
N GLU A 225 -5.62 -10.58 4.38
CA GLU A 225 -4.90 -11.75 3.90
C GLU A 225 -5.72 -13.01 4.06
N VAL A 226 -5.69 -13.86 3.05
CA VAL A 226 -6.24 -15.20 3.08
C VAL A 226 -5.07 -16.19 3.07
N PRO A 227 -4.86 -16.96 4.14
CA PRO A 227 -3.80 -17.95 4.17
C PRO A 227 -4.11 -19.12 3.22
N TRP A 228 -3.09 -19.90 2.91
CA TRP A 228 -3.27 -21.18 2.23
C TRP A 228 -4.08 -22.14 3.11
N PRO A 229 -4.91 -22.98 2.52
CA PRO A 229 -5.58 -24.04 3.26
C PRO A 229 -4.53 -24.97 3.88
N SER A 230 -4.74 -25.28 5.18
CA SER A 230 -3.89 -26.22 5.96
C SER A 230 -4.08 -27.68 5.56
#